data_adc74cf9b968ce696d60e624c4c7f203
#
_entry.id   adc74cf9b968ce696d60e624c4c7f203
#
_cell.length_a   1.000
_cell.length_b   1.000
_cell.length_c   1.000
_cell.angle_alpha   90.00
_cell.angle_beta   90.00
_cell.angle_gamma   90.00
#
_symmetry.space_group_name_H-M   'P 1'
#
loop_
_entity.id
_entity.type
_entity.pdbx_description
1 polymer ?
#
loop_
_entity_poly.entity_id
_entity_poly.type
_entity_poly.pdbx_seq_one_letter_code
_entity_poly.pdbx_strand_id
1 'polypeptide(L)'
;RIESIIDRFDMSFFKNQKISDLSTGQTQRVGIARCLVHDPKYYILDEPTSGLDIISSQVILDFIKEEKKNGKCVLYSTHYMEEAENICDRVVLIHKGEVIEIGTPKEIEKKTKTTNLRDAFFALIGGSKNEME
;
A
#
# COMPACT_ATOMS: atom_id res chain seq x y z
N ARG A 1 12.05 12.91 17.87
CA ARG A 1 10.94 12.31 17.12
C ARG A 1 10.93 12.75 15.63
N ILE A 2 11.03 14.05 15.31
CA ILE A 2 11.06 14.53 13.93
C ILE A 2 12.27 13.96 13.18
N GLU A 3 13.47 14.03 13.73
CA GLU A 3 14.69 13.48 13.12
C GLU A 3 14.55 11.96 12.87
N SER A 4 14.01 11.22 13.82
CA SER A 4 13.74 9.79 13.64
C SER A 4 12.77 9.50 12.49
N ILE A 5 11.77 10.34 12.26
CA ILE A 5 10.85 10.23 11.13
C ILE A 5 11.57 10.57 9.82
N ILE A 6 12.40 11.60 9.82
CA ILE A 6 13.21 12.00 8.64
C ILE A 6 14.11 10.85 8.20
N ASP A 7 14.78 10.21 9.14
CA ASP A 7 15.67 9.07 8.85
C ASP A 7 14.88 7.86 8.34
N ARG A 8 13.76 7.55 8.98
CA ARG A 8 12.89 6.43 8.61
C ARG A 8 12.33 6.52 7.18
N PHE A 9 12.08 7.73 6.71
CA PHE A 9 11.58 7.99 5.35
C PHE A 9 12.67 8.39 4.37
N ASP A 10 13.95 8.25 4.74
CA ASP A 10 15.10 8.62 3.90
C ASP A 10 14.96 10.04 3.34
N MET A 11 14.64 10.99 4.23
CA MET A 11 14.38 12.38 3.84
C MET A 11 15.58 13.31 4.11
N SER A 12 16.67 12.79 4.66
CA SER A 12 17.83 13.59 5.09
C SER A 12 18.42 14.46 3.98
N PHE A 13 18.40 13.96 2.73
CA PHE A 13 18.97 14.67 1.56
C PHE A 13 18.13 15.88 1.11
N PHE A 14 16.84 15.90 1.40
CA PHE A 14 15.94 16.96 0.94
C PHE A 14 15.18 17.67 2.06
N LYS A 15 15.47 17.37 3.33
CA LYS A 15 14.76 17.96 4.49
C LYS A 15 14.76 19.48 4.57
N ASN A 16 15.71 20.15 3.90
CA ASN A 16 15.85 21.60 3.85
C ASN A 16 15.32 22.21 2.53
N GLN A 17 14.81 21.39 1.61
CA GLN A 17 14.26 21.87 0.34
C GLN A 17 12.82 22.36 0.53
N LYS A 18 12.39 23.26 -0.37
CA LYS A 18 10.99 23.67 -0.42
C LYS A 18 10.15 22.52 -0.99
N ILE A 19 8.93 22.39 -0.51
CA ILE A 19 7.99 21.35 -0.99
C ILE A 19 7.76 21.47 -2.51
N SER A 20 7.76 22.68 -3.04
CA SER A 20 7.63 22.92 -4.49
C SER A 20 8.73 22.30 -5.35
N ASP A 21 9.87 22.02 -4.75
CA ASP A 21 11.07 21.55 -5.46
C ASP A 21 11.27 20.04 -5.31
N LEU A 22 10.37 19.39 -4.59
CA LEU A 22 10.40 17.95 -4.35
C LEU A 22 9.81 17.16 -5.50
N SER A 23 10.36 15.97 -5.74
CA SER A 23 9.75 14.98 -6.64
C SER A 23 8.42 14.43 -6.07
N THR A 24 7.62 13.78 -6.92
CA THR A 24 6.37 13.15 -6.48
C THR A 24 6.59 12.17 -5.32
N GLY A 25 7.62 11.31 -5.42
CA GLY A 25 7.94 10.35 -4.37
C GLY A 25 8.41 11.02 -3.07
N GLN A 26 9.19 12.09 -3.17
CA GLN A 26 9.61 12.87 -2.00
C GLN A 26 8.42 13.57 -1.34
N THR A 27 7.53 14.16 -2.12
CA THR A 27 6.30 14.78 -1.61
C THR A 27 5.40 13.76 -0.91
N GLN A 28 5.27 12.55 -1.47
CA GLN A 28 4.49 11.47 -0.86
C GLN A 28 5.10 11.03 0.48
N ARG A 29 6.43 10.87 0.55
CA ARG A 29 7.13 10.55 1.82
C ARG A 29 6.87 11.62 2.88
N VAL A 30 6.95 12.89 2.53
CA VAL A 30 6.64 14.01 3.45
C VAL A 30 5.19 13.94 3.91
N GLY A 31 4.25 13.68 2.99
CA GLY A 31 2.82 13.56 3.30
C GLY A 31 2.54 12.47 4.34
N ILE A 32 3.11 11.28 4.15
CA ILE A 32 2.96 10.16 5.09
C ILE A 32 3.69 10.45 6.40
N ALA A 33 4.91 11.00 6.34
CA ALA A 33 5.70 11.36 7.52
C ALA A 33 4.96 12.34 8.45
N ARG A 34 4.20 13.28 7.90
CA ARG A 34 3.35 14.19 8.68
C ARG A 34 2.33 13.45 9.53
N CYS A 35 1.75 12.35 9.04
CA CYS A 35 0.78 11.56 9.78
C CYS A 35 1.40 10.90 11.01
N LEU A 36 2.72 10.60 10.99
CA LEU A 36 3.42 9.96 12.10
C LEU A 36 3.74 10.89 13.25
N VAL A 37 3.75 12.19 13.04
CA VAL A 37 4.07 13.17 14.09
C VAL A 37 3.17 13.00 15.31
N HIS A 38 1.91 12.65 15.11
CA HIS A 38 0.90 12.47 16.14
C HIS A 38 0.81 11.05 16.70
N ASP A 39 1.60 10.10 16.18
CA ASP A 39 1.61 8.70 16.59
C ASP A 39 0.21 8.04 16.59
N PRO A 40 -0.52 8.07 15.48
CA PRO A 40 -1.87 7.55 15.46
C PRO A 40 -1.89 6.04 15.66
N LYS A 41 -3.03 5.53 16.14
CA LYS A 41 -3.28 4.07 16.22
C LYS A 41 -3.78 3.49 14.90
N TYR A 42 -4.36 4.33 14.06
CA TYR A 42 -5.00 3.97 12.81
C TYR A 42 -4.47 4.84 11.68
N TYR A 43 -4.08 4.22 10.59
CA TYR A 43 -3.68 4.90 9.35
C TYR A 43 -4.68 4.57 8.24
N ILE A 44 -5.07 5.59 7.49
CA ILE A 44 -5.84 5.42 6.26
C ILE A 44 -5.03 6.05 5.14
N LEU A 45 -4.60 5.23 4.18
CA LEU A 45 -3.73 5.63 3.08
C LEU A 45 -4.42 5.27 1.76
N ASP A 46 -4.63 6.26 0.93
CA ASP A 46 -5.23 6.05 -0.38
C ASP A 46 -4.15 5.99 -1.46
N GLU A 47 -4.01 4.81 -2.07
CA GLU A 47 -3.02 4.49 -3.10
C GLU A 47 -1.60 5.02 -2.81
N PRO A 48 -0.99 4.74 -1.65
CA PRO A 48 0.22 5.42 -1.17
C PRO A 48 1.45 5.20 -2.05
N THR A 49 1.46 4.17 -2.89
CA THR A 49 2.57 3.80 -3.79
C THR A 49 2.30 4.13 -5.26
N SER A 50 1.11 4.61 -5.58
CA SER A 50 0.70 4.87 -6.96
C SER A 50 1.58 5.93 -7.64
N GLY A 51 2.07 5.61 -8.84
CA GLY A 51 2.88 6.52 -9.65
C GLY A 51 4.31 6.76 -9.11
N LEU A 52 4.75 5.99 -8.12
CA LEU A 52 6.09 6.10 -7.56
C LEU A 52 7.07 5.13 -8.22
N ASP A 53 8.36 5.50 -8.17
CA ASP A 53 9.45 4.58 -8.49
C ASP A 53 9.58 3.48 -7.43
N ILE A 54 10.29 2.41 -7.77
CA ILE A 54 10.45 1.21 -6.92
C ILE A 54 11.05 1.58 -5.55
N ILE A 55 12.04 2.48 -5.51
CA ILE A 55 12.72 2.85 -4.26
C ILE A 55 11.76 3.61 -3.34
N SER A 56 11.05 4.60 -3.89
CA SER A 56 10.06 5.37 -3.14
C SER A 56 8.91 4.52 -2.63
N SER A 57 8.41 3.59 -3.46
CA SER A 57 7.38 2.64 -3.05
C SER A 57 7.86 1.75 -1.92
N GLN A 58 9.09 1.23 -2.01
CA GLN A 58 9.64 0.34 -0.98
C GLN A 58 9.70 1.00 0.40
N VAL A 59 10.12 2.27 0.48
CA VAL A 59 10.15 3.03 1.74
C VAL A 59 8.75 3.07 2.39
N ILE A 60 7.71 3.28 1.59
CA ILE A 60 6.32 3.33 2.08
C ILE A 60 5.84 1.94 2.52
N LEU A 61 6.14 0.90 1.75
CA LEU A 61 5.75 -0.47 2.09
C LEU A 61 6.45 -0.96 3.36
N ASP A 62 7.71 -0.61 3.55
CA ASP A 62 8.46 -0.94 4.76
C ASP A 62 7.90 -0.20 5.98
N PHE A 63 7.49 1.06 5.83
CA PHE A 63 6.74 1.79 6.83
C PHE A 63 5.45 1.06 7.24
N ILE A 64 4.63 0.64 6.29
CA ILE A 64 3.38 -0.08 6.57
C ILE A 64 3.65 -1.38 7.35
N LYS A 65 4.66 -2.15 6.92
CA LYS A 65 5.07 -3.38 7.61
C LYS A 65 5.53 -3.13 9.05
N GLU A 66 6.27 -2.05 9.27
CA GLU A 66 6.78 -1.69 10.59
C GLU A 66 5.64 -1.24 11.52
N GLU A 67 4.73 -0.39 11.05
CA GLU A 67 3.57 0.03 11.86
C GLU A 67 2.67 -1.15 12.22
N LYS A 68 2.47 -2.08 11.31
CA LYS A 68 1.79 -3.34 11.58
C LYS A 68 2.47 -4.14 12.70
N LYS A 69 3.81 -4.28 12.67
CA LYS A 69 4.59 -4.94 13.73
C LYS A 69 4.45 -4.21 15.07
N ASN A 70 4.30 -2.90 15.06
CA ASN A 70 4.08 -2.06 16.23
C ASN A 70 2.64 -2.12 16.75
N GLY A 71 1.79 -3.00 16.20
CA GLY A 71 0.41 -3.18 16.64
C GLY A 71 -0.55 -2.08 16.16
N LYS A 72 -0.16 -1.27 15.19
CA LYS A 72 -1.02 -0.28 14.56
C LYS A 72 -1.93 -0.92 13.53
N CYS A 73 -3.08 -0.33 13.30
CA CYS A 73 -3.99 -0.72 12.23
C CYS A 73 -3.75 0.18 11.01
N VAL A 74 -3.45 -0.44 9.87
CA VAL A 74 -3.25 0.27 8.60
C VAL A 74 -4.26 -0.21 7.58
N LEU A 75 -5.14 0.68 7.17
CA LEU A 75 -6.03 0.49 6.03
C LEU A 75 -5.43 1.25 4.85
N TYR A 76 -5.15 0.58 3.74
CA TYR A 76 -4.72 1.26 2.53
C TYR A 76 -5.38 0.68 1.28
N SER A 77 -5.64 1.54 0.30
CA SER A 77 -6.08 1.13 -1.01
C SER A 77 -4.87 0.92 -1.93
N THR A 78 -4.96 -0.04 -2.81
CA THR A 78 -3.98 -0.26 -3.88
C THR A 78 -4.62 -1.03 -5.03
N HIS A 79 -4.14 -0.82 -6.23
CA HIS A 79 -4.44 -1.65 -7.40
C HIS A 79 -3.29 -2.64 -7.70
N TYR A 80 -2.21 -2.60 -6.93
CA TYR A 80 -1.10 -3.55 -7.03
C TYR A 80 -1.39 -4.79 -6.17
N MET A 81 -1.91 -5.84 -6.81
CA MET A 81 -2.30 -7.08 -6.12
C MET A 81 -1.15 -7.74 -5.37
N GLU A 82 0.08 -7.65 -5.90
CA GLU A 82 1.28 -8.18 -5.25
C GLU A 82 1.60 -7.46 -3.92
N GLU A 83 1.38 -6.16 -3.83
CA GLU A 83 1.54 -5.43 -2.58
C GLU A 83 0.52 -5.92 -1.54
N ALA A 84 -0.75 -6.01 -1.92
CA ALA A 84 -1.80 -6.50 -1.04
C ALA A 84 -1.53 -7.93 -0.56
N GLU A 85 -1.11 -8.82 -1.47
CA GLU A 85 -0.77 -10.21 -1.16
C GLU A 85 0.37 -10.35 -0.15
N ASN A 86 1.41 -9.51 -0.29
CA ASN A 86 2.62 -9.61 0.53
C ASN A 86 2.54 -8.88 1.88
N ILE A 87 1.64 -7.91 2.03
CA ILE A 87 1.63 -7.01 3.19
C ILE A 87 0.37 -7.17 4.03
N CYS A 88 -0.80 -7.36 3.38
CA CYS A 88 -2.08 -7.36 4.07
C CYS A 88 -2.33 -8.65 4.84
N ASP A 89 -2.88 -8.52 6.05
CA ASP A 89 -3.46 -9.66 6.76
C ASP A 89 -4.81 -10.04 6.18
N ARG A 90 -5.58 -9.03 5.77
CA ARG A 90 -6.89 -9.20 5.11
C ARG A 90 -7.03 -8.22 3.97
N VAL A 91 -7.73 -8.62 2.94
CA VAL A 91 -8.04 -7.80 1.78
C VAL A 91 -9.55 -7.75 1.53
N VAL A 92 -9.98 -6.64 0.96
CA VAL A 92 -11.33 -6.44 0.43
C VAL A 92 -11.18 -6.20 -1.06
N LEU A 93 -11.64 -7.11 -1.88
CA LEU A 93 -11.63 -6.96 -3.33
C LEU A 93 -12.89 -6.23 -3.79
N ILE A 94 -12.69 -5.14 -4.53
CA ILE A 94 -13.77 -4.27 -5.02
C ILE A 94 -13.73 -4.25 -6.55
N HIS A 95 -14.89 -4.41 -7.17
CA HIS A 95 -15.06 -4.29 -8.62
C HIS A 95 -16.37 -3.58 -8.94
N LYS A 96 -16.32 -2.57 -9.81
CA LYS A 96 -17.50 -1.77 -10.24
C LYS A 96 -18.33 -1.22 -9.06
N GLY A 97 -17.64 -0.81 -7.99
CA GLY A 97 -18.28 -0.24 -6.80
C GLY A 97 -18.86 -1.27 -5.83
N GLU A 98 -18.69 -2.57 -6.09
CA GLU A 98 -19.20 -3.64 -5.23
C GLU A 98 -18.04 -4.43 -4.60
N VAL A 99 -18.25 -4.87 -3.37
CA VAL A 99 -17.34 -5.80 -2.69
C VAL A 99 -17.59 -7.19 -3.25
N ILE A 100 -16.58 -7.77 -3.90
CA ILE A 100 -16.68 -9.10 -4.51
C ILE A 100 -16.14 -10.21 -3.63
N GLU A 101 -15.19 -9.92 -2.74
CA GLU A 101 -14.65 -10.89 -1.78
C GLU A 101 -13.95 -10.20 -0.62
N ILE A 102 -13.94 -10.84 0.56
CA ILE A 102 -13.22 -10.42 1.77
C ILE A 102 -12.56 -11.64 2.40
N GLY A 103 -11.27 -11.52 2.72
CA GLY A 103 -10.55 -12.59 3.41
C GLY A 103 -9.06 -12.34 3.50
N THR A 104 -8.32 -13.31 4.01
CA THR A 104 -6.87 -13.32 3.84
C THR A 104 -6.53 -13.64 2.39
N PRO A 105 -5.38 -13.20 1.85
CA PRO A 105 -4.96 -13.57 0.49
C PRO A 105 -5.04 -15.07 0.25
N LYS A 106 -4.54 -15.89 1.17
CA LYS A 106 -4.55 -17.35 1.07
C LYS A 106 -5.93 -18.00 1.08
N GLU A 107 -6.87 -17.45 1.85
CA GLU A 107 -8.28 -17.93 1.83
C GLU A 107 -8.92 -17.67 0.48
N ILE A 108 -8.68 -16.49 -0.09
CA ILE A 108 -9.21 -16.10 -1.40
C ILE A 108 -8.62 -16.96 -2.51
N GLU A 109 -7.29 -17.14 -2.54
CA GLU A 109 -6.59 -18.04 -3.47
C GLU A 109 -7.15 -19.47 -3.41
N LYS A 110 -7.31 -20.01 -2.21
CA LYS A 110 -7.86 -21.35 -2.02
C LYS A 110 -9.30 -21.46 -2.53
N LYS A 111 -10.14 -20.47 -2.25
CA LYS A 111 -11.54 -20.42 -2.69
C LYS A 111 -11.65 -20.36 -4.21
N THR A 112 -10.79 -19.60 -4.86
CA THR A 112 -10.76 -19.42 -6.32
C THR A 112 -9.93 -20.47 -7.04
N LYS A 113 -9.21 -21.34 -6.32
CA LYS A 113 -8.27 -22.32 -6.87
C LYS A 113 -7.15 -21.69 -7.71
N THR A 114 -6.67 -20.55 -7.27
CA THR A 114 -5.56 -19.81 -7.90
C THR A 114 -4.33 -19.79 -7.00
N THR A 115 -3.21 -19.30 -7.52
CA THR A 115 -1.91 -19.28 -6.81
C THR A 115 -1.48 -17.88 -6.40
N ASN A 116 -2.26 -16.86 -6.75
CA ASN A 116 -2.00 -15.47 -6.41
C ASN A 116 -3.30 -14.65 -6.42
N LEU A 117 -3.26 -13.51 -5.77
CA LEU A 117 -4.42 -12.64 -5.59
C LEU A 117 -4.89 -12.01 -6.90
N ARG A 118 -3.99 -11.76 -7.85
CA ARG A 118 -4.32 -11.22 -9.18
C ARG A 118 -5.19 -12.19 -9.96
N ASP A 119 -4.79 -13.46 -10.05
CA ASP A 119 -5.56 -14.48 -10.74
C ASP A 119 -6.89 -14.75 -10.02
N ALA A 120 -6.89 -14.68 -8.68
CA ALA A 120 -8.10 -14.77 -7.87
C ALA A 120 -9.11 -13.68 -8.21
N PHE A 121 -8.64 -12.44 -8.33
CA PHE A 121 -9.49 -11.32 -8.73
C PHE A 121 -10.15 -11.55 -10.10
N PHE A 122 -9.36 -11.95 -11.10
CA PHE A 122 -9.91 -12.25 -12.43
C PHE A 122 -10.89 -13.43 -12.42
N ALA A 123 -10.64 -14.47 -11.64
CA ALA A 123 -11.56 -15.58 -11.50
C ALA A 123 -12.91 -15.15 -10.90
N LEU A 124 -12.89 -14.24 -9.93
CA LEU A 124 -14.09 -13.72 -9.27
C LEU A 124 -14.94 -12.82 -10.18
N ILE A 125 -14.32 -12.03 -11.05
CA ILE A 125 -15.07 -11.16 -11.97
C ILE A 125 -15.49 -11.85 -13.28
N GLY A 126 -15.21 -13.19 -13.42
CA GLY A 126 -15.58 -13.94 -14.62
C GLY A 126 -14.74 -13.63 -15.85
N GLY A 127 -13.60 -12.95 -15.68
CA GLY A 127 -12.68 -12.60 -16.75
C GLY A 127 -11.78 -13.79 -17.14
N SER A 128 -12.00 -14.34 -18.31
CA SER A 128 -11.00 -15.15 -19.02
C SER A 128 -9.82 -14.26 -19.39
N LYS A 129 -8.60 -14.77 -19.39
CA LYS A 129 -7.35 -14.07 -19.77
C LYS A 129 -7.37 -13.39 -21.16
N ASN A 130 -8.46 -13.45 -21.90
CA ASN A 130 -8.60 -13.01 -23.28
C ASN A 130 -9.26 -11.64 -23.50
N GLU A 131 -9.57 -10.87 -22.44
CA GLU A 131 -10.17 -9.52 -22.60
C GLU A 131 -9.20 -8.36 -22.36
N MET A 132 -7.91 -8.61 -22.48
CA MET A 132 -6.89 -7.56 -22.48
C MET A 132 -6.02 -7.64 -23.74
N GLU A 133 -6.64 -7.48 -24.91
CA GLU A 133 -6.00 -6.97 -26.14
C GLU A 133 -6.55 -5.59 -26.50
#